data_2e933c1275ddf8d6bf99759a95cfec8f
#
_entry.id   2e933c1275ddf8d6bf99759a95cfec8f
#
_cell.length_a   1.000
_cell.length_b   1.000
_cell.length_c   1.000
_cell.angle_alpha   90.00
_cell.angle_beta   90.00
_cell.angle_gamma   90.00
#
_symmetry.space_group_name_H-M   'P 1'
#
loop_
_entity.id
_entity.type
_entity.pdbx_description
1 polymer ?
#
loop_
_entity_poly.entity_id
_entity_poly.type
_entity_poly.pdbx_seq_one_letter_code
_entity_poly.pdbx_strand_id
1 'polypeptide(L)'
;MTVSQALMFFSNISSIKSHLQLLYDVGLGYIHLGQSANTLSGGEAQRIKLARELGKRINSNTLYILDEPTIGLHFADIQRLLDVLKRLVDMGNTIVVIEHNLDVIKCADYIIDLGPEGGPGGGQIIASGTVEKVAGEEKSATGQFLRKIISA
;
A
#
# COMPACT_ATOMS: atom_id res chain seq x y z
N MET A 1 22.88 10.05 -5.63
CA MET A 1 21.69 10.49 -6.38
C MET A 1 20.47 9.78 -5.84
N THR A 2 19.28 10.37 -5.95
CA THR A 2 18.02 9.72 -5.58
C THR A 2 17.60 8.70 -6.64
N VAL A 3 16.64 7.82 -6.31
CA VAL A 3 16.04 6.88 -7.28
C VAL A 3 15.43 7.63 -8.46
N SER A 4 14.74 8.76 -8.23
CA SER A 4 14.17 9.59 -9.31
C SER A 4 15.25 10.16 -10.24
N GLN A 5 16.34 10.67 -9.69
CA GLN A 5 17.47 11.18 -10.47
C GLN A 5 18.16 10.08 -11.27
N ALA A 6 18.34 8.90 -10.65
CA ALA A 6 18.93 7.74 -11.30
C ALA A 6 18.07 7.21 -12.44
N LEU A 7 16.75 7.22 -12.27
CA LEU A 7 15.80 6.80 -13.29
C LEU A 7 15.92 7.66 -14.58
N MET A 8 16.11 8.96 -14.42
CA MET A 8 16.37 9.88 -15.54
C MET A 8 17.76 9.65 -16.13
N PHE A 9 18.78 9.54 -15.30
CA PHE A 9 20.17 9.38 -15.76
C PHE A 9 20.39 8.08 -16.54
N PHE A 10 19.82 6.97 -16.05
CA PHE A 10 19.92 5.64 -16.68
C PHE A 10 18.75 5.32 -17.63
N SER A 11 18.04 6.32 -18.13
CA SER A 11 16.86 6.15 -18.98
C SER A 11 17.08 5.26 -20.21
N ASN A 12 18.29 5.27 -20.77
CA ASN A 12 18.69 4.49 -21.95
C ASN A 12 19.22 3.08 -21.64
N ILE A 13 19.33 2.70 -20.35
CA ILE A 13 19.80 1.38 -19.93
C ILE A 13 18.62 0.60 -19.34
N SER A 14 17.96 -0.19 -20.19
CA SER A 14 16.69 -0.85 -19.86
C SER A 14 16.74 -1.73 -18.61
N SER A 15 17.83 -2.46 -18.39
CA SER A 15 18.00 -3.33 -17.22
C SER A 15 18.08 -2.56 -15.90
N ILE A 16 18.75 -1.41 -15.89
CA ILE A 16 18.83 -0.53 -14.71
C ILE A 16 17.50 0.20 -14.51
N LYS A 17 16.97 0.77 -15.60
CA LYS A 17 15.70 1.49 -15.59
C LYS A 17 14.56 0.66 -15.01
N SER A 18 14.43 -0.62 -15.40
CA SER A 18 13.36 -1.49 -14.92
C SER A 18 13.38 -1.67 -13.40
N HIS A 19 14.57 -1.85 -12.79
CA HIS A 19 14.69 -1.98 -11.34
C HIS A 19 14.43 -0.67 -10.59
N LEU A 20 14.92 0.45 -11.15
CA LEU A 20 14.67 1.77 -10.57
C LEU A 20 13.19 2.17 -10.67
N GLN A 21 12.51 1.76 -11.76
CA GLN A 21 11.09 2.00 -11.94
C GLN A 21 10.26 1.30 -10.84
N LEU A 22 10.59 0.06 -10.49
CA LEU A 22 9.91 -0.65 -9.39
C LEU A 22 10.03 0.08 -8.05
N LEU A 23 11.23 0.61 -7.75
CA LEU A 23 11.43 1.42 -6.55
C LEU A 23 10.62 2.73 -6.60
N TYR A 24 10.57 3.37 -7.75
CA TYR A 24 9.80 4.59 -7.96
C TYR A 24 8.30 4.34 -7.83
N ASP A 25 7.79 3.24 -8.40
CA ASP A 25 6.38 2.86 -8.39
C ASP A 25 5.85 2.59 -6.97
N VAL A 26 6.71 2.11 -6.05
CA VAL A 26 6.34 1.95 -4.64
C VAL A 26 6.53 3.22 -3.80
N GLY A 27 6.73 4.38 -4.43
CA GLY A 27 6.85 5.67 -3.74
C GLY A 27 8.23 5.92 -3.11
N LEU A 28 9.29 5.26 -3.57
CA LEU A 28 10.65 5.42 -3.04
C LEU A 28 11.55 6.29 -3.94
N GLY A 29 10.95 7.17 -4.73
CA GLY A 29 11.68 8.05 -5.65
C GLY A 29 12.69 8.98 -4.98
N TYR A 30 12.47 9.34 -3.73
CA TYR A 30 13.31 10.24 -2.93
C TYR A 30 14.51 9.57 -2.26
N ILE A 31 14.50 8.24 -2.11
CA ILE A 31 15.60 7.50 -1.45
C ILE A 31 16.87 7.57 -2.28
N HIS A 32 18.02 7.71 -1.60
CA HIS A 32 19.33 7.75 -2.23
C HIS A 32 19.82 6.33 -2.54
N LEU A 33 20.40 6.17 -3.73
CA LEU A 33 21.13 4.94 -4.04
C LEU A 33 22.34 4.80 -3.11
N GLY A 34 22.51 3.61 -2.53
CA GLY A 34 23.57 3.36 -1.53
C GLY A 34 23.20 3.78 -0.11
N GLN A 35 21.95 4.22 0.14
CA GLN A 35 21.48 4.49 1.50
C GLN A 35 21.54 3.24 2.34
N SER A 36 22.06 3.35 3.56
CA SER A 36 22.20 2.22 4.47
C SER A 36 20.84 1.74 4.97
N ALA A 37 20.63 0.41 5.02
CA ALA A 37 19.36 -0.19 5.41
C ALA A 37 18.90 0.19 6.83
N ASN A 38 19.83 0.49 7.74
CA ASN A 38 19.53 0.91 9.11
C ASN A 38 19.00 2.36 9.22
N THR A 39 19.05 3.12 8.13
CA THR A 39 18.50 4.48 8.06
C THR A 39 17.10 4.52 7.47
N LEU A 40 16.57 3.37 7.05
CA LEU A 40 15.24 3.25 6.49
C LEU A 40 14.19 3.14 7.59
N SER A 41 13.06 3.81 7.41
CA SER A 41 11.87 3.57 8.22
C SER A 41 11.29 2.17 7.96
N GLY A 42 10.45 1.68 8.86
CA GLY A 42 9.76 0.39 8.68
C GLY A 42 8.97 0.32 7.37
N GLY A 43 8.21 1.37 7.05
CA GLY A 43 7.45 1.46 5.80
C GLY A 43 8.33 1.50 4.55
N GLU A 44 9.48 2.20 4.57
CA GLU A 44 10.43 2.20 3.46
C GLU A 44 11.04 0.82 3.23
N ALA A 45 11.46 0.15 4.30
CA ALA A 45 11.99 -1.21 4.21
C ALA A 45 10.95 -2.20 3.65
N GLN A 46 9.69 -2.07 4.05
CA GLN A 46 8.57 -2.87 3.55
C GLN A 46 8.34 -2.62 2.05
N ARG A 47 8.32 -1.36 1.60
CA ARG A 47 8.17 -1.01 0.18
C ARG A 47 9.34 -1.47 -0.69
N ILE A 48 10.58 -1.47 -0.16
CA ILE A 48 11.72 -2.08 -0.87
C ILE A 48 11.51 -3.58 -1.07
N LYS A 49 11.03 -4.30 -0.05
CA LYS A 49 10.68 -5.73 -0.19
C LYS A 49 9.60 -5.93 -1.24
N LEU A 50 8.56 -5.08 -1.24
CA LEU A 50 7.49 -5.12 -2.23
C LEU A 50 8.03 -4.90 -3.66
N ALA A 51 8.86 -3.88 -3.87
CA ALA A 51 9.52 -3.64 -5.17
C ALA A 51 10.34 -4.84 -5.64
N ARG A 52 11.06 -5.50 -4.71
CA ARG A 52 11.82 -6.71 -5.02
C ARG A 52 10.92 -7.87 -5.44
N GLU A 53 9.78 -8.07 -4.78
CA GLU A 53 8.82 -9.12 -5.15
C GLU A 53 8.24 -8.88 -6.54
N LEU A 54 7.89 -7.63 -6.86
CA LEU A 54 7.43 -7.23 -8.20
C LEU A 54 8.46 -7.49 -9.32
N GLY A 55 9.74 -7.43 -9.00
CA GLY A 55 10.83 -7.70 -9.95
C GLY A 55 11.08 -9.18 -10.22
N LYS A 56 10.49 -10.08 -9.43
CA LYS A 56 10.58 -11.53 -9.65
C LYS A 56 9.58 -11.98 -10.73
N ARG A 57 9.82 -13.15 -11.31
CA ARG A 57 8.75 -13.86 -12.05
C ARG A 57 7.66 -14.22 -11.05
N ILE A 58 6.51 -13.58 -11.21
CA ILE A 58 5.41 -13.66 -10.25
C ILE A 58 4.77 -15.04 -10.34
N ASN A 59 4.78 -15.76 -9.21
CA ASN A 59 3.93 -16.91 -9.02
C ASN A 59 2.54 -16.39 -8.59
N SER A 60 1.48 -16.84 -9.24
CA SER A 60 0.10 -16.66 -8.76
C SER A 60 -0.09 -17.40 -7.42
N ASN A 61 -1.09 -16.98 -6.62
CA ASN A 61 -1.47 -17.55 -5.33
C ASN A 61 -0.52 -17.24 -4.15
N THR A 62 0.08 -16.05 -4.15
CA THR A 62 0.84 -15.53 -2.99
C THR A 62 -0.08 -14.67 -2.13
N LEU A 63 0.00 -14.82 -0.81
CA LEU A 63 -0.60 -13.92 0.17
C LEU A 63 0.44 -12.89 0.62
N TYR A 64 0.16 -11.62 0.37
CA TYR A 64 0.93 -10.49 0.88
C TYR A 64 0.21 -9.87 2.06
N ILE A 65 0.92 -9.67 3.17
CA ILE A 65 0.41 -8.95 4.35
C ILE A 65 1.26 -7.70 4.51
N LEU A 66 0.62 -6.54 4.44
CA LEU A 66 1.26 -5.23 4.54
C LEU A 66 0.69 -4.51 5.76
N ASP A 67 1.58 -4.00 6.59
CA ASP A 67 1.25 -3.28 7.81
C ASP A 67 1.58 -1.79 7.63
N GLU A 68 0.55 -0.95 7.56
CA GLU A 68 0.62 0.50 7.37
C GLU A 68 1.59 0.93 6.24
N PRO A 69 1.47 0.39 5.01
CA PRO A 69 2.44 0.64 3.93
C PRO A 69 2.45 2.10 3.44
N THR A 70 1.46 2.91 3.82
CA THR A 70 1.38 4.33 3.41
C THR A 70 2.08 5.29 4.38
N ILE A 71 2.61 4.81 5.51
CA ILE A 71 3.34 5.68 6.45
C ILE A 71 4.47 6.41 5.74
N GLY A 72 4.48 7.74 5.89
CA GLY A 72 5.51 8.62 5.33
C GLY A 72 5.39 8.86 3.83
N LEU A 73 4.32 8.39 3.17
CA LEU A 73 4.04 8.69 1.77
C LEU A 73 3.29 10.01 1.61
N HIS A 74 3.67 10.75 0.56
CA HIS A 74 2.85 11.84 0.05
C HIS A 74 1.65 11.28 -0.73
N PHE A 75 0.55 12.04 -0.81
CA PHE A 75 -0.68 11.63 -1.51
C PHE A 75 -0.44 11.05 -2.93
N ALA A 76 0.42 11.68 -3.72
CA ALA A 76 0.75 11.19 -5.07
C ALA A 76 1.47 9.82 -5.08
N ASP A 77 2.19 9.49 -4.00
CA ASP A 77 2.89 8.21 -3.88
C ASP A 77 1.96 7.09 -3.39
N ILE A 78 0.90 7.45 -2.63
CA ILE A 78 -0.16 6.51 -2.23
C ILE A 78 -0.85 5.96 -3.47
N GLN A 79 -1.18 6.81 -4.45
CA GLN A 79 -1.81 6.35 -5.69
C GLN A 79 -0.92 5.35 -6.45
N ARG A 80 0.39 5.64 -6.57
CA ARG A 80 1.33 4.71 -7.21
C ARG A 80 1.41 3.37 -6.48
N LEU A 81 1.42 3.41 -5.14
CA LEU A 81 1.39 2.19 -4.34
C LEU A 81 0.12 1.38 -4.59
N LEU A 82 -1.04 2.02 -4.63
CA LEU A 82 -2.32 1.36 -4.95
C LEU A 82 -2.30 0.72 -6.34
N ASP A 83 -1.76 1.39 -7.35
CA ASP A 83 -1.62 0.85 -8.71
C ASP A 83 -0.74 -0.41 -8.71
N VAL A 84 0.32 -0.41 -7.91
CA VAL A 84 1.20 -1.57 -7.71
C VAL A 84 0.46 -2.73 -7.04
N LEU A 85 -0.28 -2.46 -5.96
CA LEU A 85 -1.04 -3.49 -5.24
C LEU A 85 -2.12 -4.09 -6.15
N LYS A 86 -2.83 -3.25 -6.91
CA LYS A 86 -3.83 -3.71 -7.88
C LYS A 86 -3.21 -4.63 -8.93
N ARG A 87 -2.07 -4.29 -9.50
CA ARG A 87 -1.34 -5.16 -10.45
C ARG A 87 -1.03 -6.53 -9.84
N LEU A 88 -0.64 -6.60 -8.57
CA LEU A 88 -0.39 -7.88 -7.88
C LEU A 88 -1.68 -8.70 -7.73
N VAL A 89 -2.81 -8.06 -7.41
CA VAL A 89 -4.12 -8.74 -7.34
C VAL A 89 -4.54 -9.25 -8.71
N ASP A 90 -4.41 -8.44 -9.76
CA ASP A 90 -4.74 -8.80 -11.14
C ASP A 90 -3.91 -10.01 -11.66
N MET A 91 -2.74 -10.25 -11.06
CA MET A 91 -1.90 -11.42 -11.33
C MET A 91 -2.32 -12.67 -10.52
N GLY A 92 -3.43 -12.65 -9.80
CA GLY A 92 -3.97 -13.77 -9.04
C GLY A 92 -3.43 -13.90 -7.61
N ASN A 93 -2.90 -12.83 -7.04
CA ASN A 93 -2.44 -12.83 -5.65
C ASN A 93 -3.52 -12.27 -4.71
N THR A 94 -3.38 -12.55 -3.43
CA THR A 94 -4.21 -11.97 -2.37
C THR A 94 -3.38 -10.98 -1.56
N ILE A 95 -3.94 -9.79 -1.28
CA ILE A 95 -3.28 -8.77 -0.48
C ILE A 95 -4.16 -8.43 0.72
N VAL A 96 -3.58 -8.52 1.89
CA VAL A 96 -4.16 -8.02 3.15
C VAL A 96 -3.37 -6.79 3.56
N VAL A 97 -4.06 -5.66 3.72
CA VAL A 97 -3.45 -4.40 4.13
C VAL A 97 -4.06 -3.98 5.46
N ILE A 98 -3.22 -3.73 6.46
CA ILE A 98 -3.61 -3.09 7.71
C ILE A 98 -3.42 -1.60 7.50
N GLU A 99 -4.49 -0.83 7.51
CA GLU A 99 -4.45 0.61 7.18
C GLU A 99 -5.54 1.39 7.90
N HIS A 100 -5.25 2.67 8.10
CA HIS A 100 -6.21 3.67 8.58
C HIS A 100 -6.37 4.84 7.59
N ASN A 101 -5.63 4.82 6.49
CA ASN A 101 -5.74 5.82 5.42
C ASN A 101 -6.99 5.55 4.58
N LEU A 102 -7.94 6.49 4.59
CA LEU A 102 -9.22 6.35 3.88
C LEU A 102 -9.09 6.25 2.36
N ASP A 103 -8.02 6.83 1.77
CA ASP A 103 -7.77 6.71 0.33
C ASP A 103 -7.39 5.29 -0.07
N VAL A 104 -6.77 4.54 0.84
CA VAL A 104 -6.49 3.11 0.66
C VAL A 104 -7.74 2.29 0.94
N ILE A 105 -8.40 2.54 2.06
CA ILE A 105 -9.57 1.75 2.52
C ILE A 105 -10.70 1.79 1.47
N LYS A 106 -10.97 2.95 0.85
CA LYS A 106 -12.01 3.07 -0.19
C LYS A 106 -11.71 2.30 -1.48
N CYS A 107 -10.44 1.86 -1.69
CA CYS A 107 -10.03 1.09 -2.86
C CYS A 107 -10.02 -0.43 -2.60
N ALA A 108 -10.37 -0.86 -1.40
CA ALA A 108 -10.38 -2.28 -1.04
C ALA A 108 -11.61 -3.00 -1.62
N ASP A 109 -11.43 -4.25 -2.07
CA ASP A 109 -12.54 -5.12 -2.47
C ASP A 109 -13.34 -5.60 -1.27
N TYR A 110 -12.66 -5.75 -0.12
CA TYR A 110 -13.26 -6.23 1.12
C TYR A 110 -12.60 -5.58 2.32
N ILE A 111 -13.40 -5.14 3.29
CA ILE A 111 -12.95 -4.50 4.52
C ILE A 111 -13.34 -5.38 5.72
N ILE A 112 -12.44 -5.47 6.70
CA ILE A 112 -12.70 -6.02 8.03
C ILE A 112 -12.38 -4.89 9.02
N ASP A 113 -13.42 -4.29 9.59
CA ASP A 113 -13.30 -3.20 10.55
C ASP A 113 -13.29 -3.74 11.98
N LEU A 114 -12.21 -3.44 12.71
CA LEU A 114 -11.98 -3.89 14.08
C LEU A 114 -12.22 -2.73 15.05
N GLY A 115 -12.91 -3.00 16.15
CA GLY A 115 -13.21 -2.00 17.17
C GLY A 115 -13.84 -2.60 18.41
N PRO A 116 -14.66 -1.80 19.17
CA PRO A 116 -14.92 -0.36 18.98
C PRO A 116 -13.73 0.54 19.36
N GLU A 117 -12.85 0.06 20.23
CA GLU A 117 -11.69 0.77 20.78
C GLU A 117 -10.40 -0.01 20.50
N GLY A 118 -9.26 0.55 20.89
CA GLY A 118 -7.98 -0.14 20.92
C GLY A 118 -7.77 -0.90 22.26
N GLY A 119 -6.78 -1.80 22.28
CA GLY A 119 -6.41 -2.52 23.50
C GLY A 119 -7.46 -3.51 24.02
N PRO A 120 -7.62 -3.66 25.37
CA PRO A 120 -8.50 -4.70 25.96
C PRO A 120 -9.99 -4.56 25.61
N GLY A 121 -10.45 -3.37 25.21
CA GLY A 121 -11.84 -3.10 24.80
C GLY A 121 -12.08 -3.27 23.29
N GLY A 122 -11.03 -3.57 22.54
CA GLY A 122 -11.08 -3.67 21.07
C GLY A 122 -10.96 -5.08 20.54
N GLY A 123 -10.58 -5.18 19.27
CA GLY A 123 -10.30 -6.45 18.61
C GLY A 123 -11.54 -7.25 18.18
N GLN A 124 -12.73 -6.67 18.25
CA GLN A 124 -13.96 -7.27 17.77
C GLN A 124 -14.23 -6.83 16.32
N ILE A 125 -14.77 -7.71 15.50
CA ILE A 125 -15.24 -7.33 14.16
C ILE A 125 -16.52 -6.53 14.32
N ILE A 126 -16.46 -5.23 14.01
CA ILE A 126 -17.61 -4.32 14.06
C ILE A 126 -18.39 -4.37 12.74
N ALA A 127 -17.66 -4.41 11.62
CA ALA A 127 -18.22 -4.51 10.29
C ALA A 127 -17.30 -5.31 9.37
N SER A 128 -17.88 -5.99 8.38
CA SER A 128 -17.10 -6.62 7.31
C SER A 128 -17.89 -6.70 6.02
N GLY A 129 -17.22 -6.51 4.89
CA GLY A 129 -17.84 -6.56 3.55
C GLY A 129 -17.22 -5.56 2.59
N THR A 130 -17.97 -5.25 1.52
CA THR A 130 -17.58 -4.21 0.57
C THR A 130 -17.54 -2.83 1.23
N VAL A 131 -16.95 -1.87 0.55
CA VAL A 131 -16.85 -0.47 1.02
C VAL A 131 -18.24 0.10 1.34
N GLU A 132 -19.22 -0.15 0.47
CA GLU A 132 -20.61 0.32 0.63
C GLU A 132 -21.29 -0.33 1.86
N LYS A 133 -21.05 -1.62 2.07
CA LYS A 133 -21.62 -2.34 3.22
C LYS A 133 -21.08 -1.80 4.54
N VAL A 134 -19.75 -1.58 4.62
CA VAL A 134 -19.12 -1.01 5.82
C VAL A 134 -19.54 0.45 6.02
N ALA A 135 -19.65 1.24 4.95
CA ALA A 135 -20.18 2.60 5.01
C ALA A 135 -21.63 2.66 5.53
N GLY A 136 -22.44 1.62 5.31
CA GLY A 136 -23.81 1.51 5.83
C GLY A 136 -23.89 1.16 7.32
N GLU A 137 -22.83 0.67 7.94
CA GLU A 137 -22.84 0.21 9.34
C GLU A 137 -22.68 1.40 10.30
N GLU A 138 -23.71 1.66 11.11
CA GLU A 138 -23.73 2.81 12.04
C GLU A 138 -22.69 2.69 13.17
N LYS A 139 -22.40 1.46 13.59
CA LYS A 139 -21.43 1.20 14.67
C LYS A 139 -19.98 1.29 14.22
N SER A 140 -19.73 1.30 12.92
CA SER A 140 -18.39 1.40 12.34
C SER A 140 -17.94 2.86 12.29
N ALA A 141 -16.89 3.21 13.03
CA ALA A 141 -16.25 4.52 12.93
C ALA A 141 -15.68 4.73 11.52
N THR A 142 -15.00 3.73 10.96
CA THR A 142 -14.50 3.71 9.58
C THR A 142 -15.64 3.92 8.58
N GLY A 143 -16.77 3.25 8.79
CA GLY A 143 -17.98 3.37 7.95
C GLY A 143 -18.55 4.77 7.92
N GLN A 144 -18.58 5.47 9.07
CA GLN A 144 -19.04 6.85 9.15
C GLN A 144 -18.17 7.82 8.30
N PHE A 145 -16.85 7.61 8.27
CA PHE A 145 -15.96 8.41 7.41
C PHE A 145 -16.09 8.04 5.94
N LEU A 146 -16.17 6.73 5.61
CA LEU A 146 -16.36 6.26 4.24
C LEU A 146 -17.65 6.82 3.62
N ARG A 147 -18.74 6.86 4.36
CA ARG A 147 -20.03 7.41 3.91
C ARG A 147 -19.90 8.84 3.39
N LYS A 148 -19.11 9.68 4.09
CA LYS A 148 -18.91 11.08 3.68
C LYS A 148 -18.13 11.21 2.36
N ILE A 149 -17.24 10.26 2.08
CA ILE A 149 -16.39 10.28 0.88
C ILE A 149 -17.13 9.70 -0.33
N ILE A 150 -17.95 8.65 -0.13
CA ILE A 150 -18.69 7.99 -1.21
C ILE A 150 -19.90 8.84 -1.65
N SER A 151 -20.45 9.67 -0.74
CA SER A 151 -21.63 10.51 -1.01
C SER A 151 -21.25 11.87 -1.64
N ALA A 152 -19.99 12.18 -1.80
CA ALA A 152 -19.48 13.43 -2.39
C ALA A 152 -19.11 13.25 -3.85
#